data_3d36ec1cd240748c0c7e319311fc5887
#
_entry.id   3d36ec1cd240748c0c7e319311fc5887
#
_cell.length_a   1.000
_cell.length_b   1.000
_cell.length_c   1.000
_cell.angle_alpha   90.00
_cell.angle_beta   90.00
_cell.angle_gamma   90.00
#
_symmetry.space_group_name_H-M   'P 1'
#
loop_
_entity.id
_entity.type
_entity.pdbx_description
1 polymer ?
#
loop_
_entity_poly.entity_id
_entity_poly.type
_entity_poly.pdbx_seq_one_letter_code
_entity_poly.pdbx_strand_id
1 'polypeptide(L)'
;GYKLLDRRDLYSSEHTIGGVRGTKEALRWAFAAKPGDVSGLYECGESDHMVAVALVGVTPEGYRPLKAVQDQLRAEIVKDKKAEKIMADMKAANATSLDQYKAMPGAVSDSLKLVTFAAPAYVSELRSSEPLVGAYASVAEMNKLSAPIKGNAGVFVLQMYGKDKLSDTFNAKDEEA
;
A
#
# COMPACT_ATOMS: atom_id res chain seq x y z
N GLY A 1 -34.51 -16.74 -4.49
CA GLY A 1 -33.78 -17.33 -3.37
C GLY A 1 -33.05 -16.26 -2.60
N TYR A 2 -32.80 -16.48 -1.33
CA TYR A 2 -32.05 -15.54 -0.46
C TYR A 2 -30.57 -15.76 -0.68
N LYS A 3 -29.78 -14.66 -0.61
CA LYS A 3 -28.33 -14.72 -0.64
C LYS A 3 -27.80 -14.53 0.78
N LEU A 4 -27.15 -15.56 1.34
CA LEU A 4 -26.43 -15.44 2.58
C LEU A 4 -25.03 -14.88 2.31
N LEU A 5 -24.64 -13.85 3.05
CA LEU A 5 -23.31 -13.25 3.02
C LEU A 5 -22.68 -13.34 4.41
N ASP A 6 -21.60 -14.11 4.55
CA ASP A 6 -20.76 -14.09 5.76
C ASP A 6 -19.78 -12.93 5.65
N ARG A 7 -19.96 -11.89 6.47
CA ARG A 7 -19.12 -10.71 6.51
C ARG A 7 -18.35 -10.69 7.82
N ARG A 8 -17.06 -10.97 7.74
CA ARG A 8 -16.11 -10.83 8.85
C ARG A 8 -15.48 -9.45 8.82
N ASP A 9 -15.09 -8.95 9.97
CA ASP A 9 -14.38 -7.67 10.12
C ASP A 9 -15.14 -6.48 9.50
N LEU A 10 -16.36 -6.25 9.96
CA LEU A 10 -17.13 -5.04 9.66
C LEU A 10 -16.66 -3.91 10.58
N TYR A 11 -16.27 -2.78 10.00
CA TYR A 11 -15.77 -1.61 10.73
C TYR A 11 -16.82 -0.50 10.80
N SER A 12 -16.78 0.29 11.90
CA SER A 12 -17.72 1.43 12.09
C SER A 12 -17.55 2.53 11.03
N SER A 13 -16.41 2.58 10.36
CA SER A 13 -16.14 3.51 9.24
C SER A 13 -16.70 3.06 7.90
N GLU A 14 -17.23 1.84 7.80
CA GLU A 14 -17.84 1.36 6.57
C GLU A 14 -19.21 2.04 6.34
N HIS A 15 -19.56 2.18 5.07
CA HIS A 15 -20.81 2.84 4.66
C HIS A 15 -21.80 1.87 4.02
N THR A 16 -21.36 0.64 3.73
CA THR A 16 -22.18 -0.38 3.06
C THR A 16 -21.95 -1.77 3.65
N ILE A 17 -22.97 -2.61 3.63
CA ILE A 17 -22.85 -4.04 3.95
C ILE A 17 -22.95 -4.83 2.64
N GLY A 18 -21.95 -5.64 2.36
CA GLY A 18 -21.99 -6.56 1.21
C GLY A 18 -22.09 -5.87 -0.17
N GLY A 19 -21.65 -4.62 -0.27
CA GLY A 19 -21.74 -3.83 -1.50
C GLY A 19 -23.14 -3.23 -1.77
N VAL A 20 -24.09 -3.43 -0.88
CA VAL A 20 -25.45 -2.86 -1.01
C VAL A 20 -25.44 -1.43 -0.49
N ARG A 21 -25.93 -0.48 -1.30
CA ARG A 21 -26.07 0.93 -0.92
C ARG A 21 -27.22 1.11 0.08
N GLY A 22 -27.21 2.19 0.84
CA GLY A 22 -28.30 2.54 1.74
C GLY A 22 -28.39 1.70 3.02
N THR A 23 -27.36 0.92 3.37
CA THR A 23 -27.36 0.02 4.55
C THR A 23 -26.95 0.69 5.86
N LYS A 24 -26.97 2.03 5.97
CA LYS A 24 -26.53 2.77 7.17
C LYS A 24 -27.32 2.39 8.43
N GLU A 25 -28.63 2.17 8.32
CA GLU A 25 -29.46 1.79 9.46
C GLU A 25 -29.13 0.38 9.95
N ALA A 26 -28.94 -0.55 9.02
CA ALA A 26 -28.50 -1.90 9.30
C ALA A 26 -27.11 -1.92 9.99
N LEU A 27 -26.21 -1.04 9.54
CA LEU A 27 -24.89 -0.85 10.17
C LEU A 27 -25.02 -0.32 11.60
N ARG A 28 -25.81 0.74 11.83
CA ARG A 28 -26.05 1.27 13.18
C ARG A 28 -26.61 0.20 14.10
N TRP A 29 -27.56 -0.58 13.62
CA TRP A 29 -28.13 -1.67 14.40
C TRP A 29 -27.03 -2.70 14.76
N ALA A 30 -26.19 -3.12 13.79
CA ALA A 30 -25.14 -4.11 14.01
C ALA A 30 -24.14 -3.68 15.09
N PHE A 31 -23.81 -2.38 15.17
CA PHE A 31 -22.91 -1.85 16.20
C PHE A 31 -23.58 -1.60 17.57
N ALA A 32 -24.91 -1.63 17.65
CA ALA A 32 -25.68 -1.52 18.90
C ALA A 32 -26.16 -2.86 19.44
N ALA A 33 -26.21 -3.89 18.60
CA ALA A 33 -26.72 -5.23 18.91
C ALA A 33 -25.74 -6.06 19.75
N LYS A 34 -26.21 -7.18 20.25
CA LYS A 34 -25.39 -8.17 20.96
C LYS A 34 -25.20 -9.41 20.08
N PRO A 35 -24.09 -10.16 20.26
CA PRO A 35 -23.90 -11.43 19.57
C PRO A 35 -25.11 -12.37 19.79
N GLY A 36 -25.64 -12.90 18.70
CA GLY A 36 -26.85 -13.71 18.66
C GLY A 36 -28.13 -12.97 18.26
N ASP A 37 -28.10 -11.63 18.26
CA ASP A 37 -29.26 -10.85 17.82
C ASP A 37 -29.43 -10.89 16.32
N VAL A 38 -30.70 -10.77 15.87
CA VAL A 38 -31.10 -10.67 14.46
C VAL A 38 -31.93 -9.42 14.27
N SER A 39 -31.61 -8.63 13.26
CA SER A 39 -32.32 -7.39 12.96
C SER A 39 -33.70 -7.64 12.30
N GLY A 40 -34.49 -6.59 12.23
CA GLY A 40 -35.60 -6.53 11.27
C GLY A 40 -35.10 -6.44 9.82
N LEU A 41 -36.05 -6.33 8.89
CA LEU A 41 -35.75 -6.10 7.49
C LEU A 41 -35.53 -4.59 7.24
N TYR A 42 -34.45 -4.29 6.55
CA TYR A 42 -34.14 -2.94 6.06
C TYR A 42 -34.30 -2.88 4.55
N GLU A 43 -35.04 -1.91 4.08
CA GLU A 43 -35.11 -1.57 2.67
C GLU A 43 -33.88 -0.77 2.27
N CYS A 44 -33.12 -1.24 1.30
CA CYS A 44 -31.80 -0.72 0.91
C CYS A 44 -31.70 -0.59 -0.61
N GLY A 45 -30.63 0.05 -1.06
CA GLY A 45 -30.45 0.37 -2.47
C GLY A 45 -31.38 1.49 -2.89
N GLU A 46 -32.00 1.33 -4.05
CA GLU A 46 -33.08 2.18 -4.55
C GLU A 46 -34.46 1.47 -4.37
N SER A 47 -34.67 0.91 -3.16
CA SER A 47 -35.81 0.04 -2.80
C SER A 47 -35.84 -1.31 -3.53
N ASP A 48 -34.70 -1.74 -4.04
CA ASP A 48 -34.51 -2.99 -4.77
C ASP A 48 -33.89 -4.12 -3.95
N HIS A 49 -33.42 -3.80 -2.73
CA HIS A 49 -32.81 -4.75 -1.81
C HIS A 49 -33.46 -4.73 -0.44
N MET A 50 -33.73 -5.93 0.10
CA MET A 50 -34.12 -6.11 1.51
C MET A 50 -32.98 -6.82 2.23
N VAL A 51 -32.51 -6.22 3.32
CA VAL A 51 -31.38 -6.72 4.09
C VAL A 51 -31.80 -7.02 5.54
N ALA A 52 -31.49 -8.22 6.02
CA ALA A 52 -31.52 -8.57 7.44
C ALA A 52 -30.09 -8.90 7.89
N VAL A 53 -29.74 -8.51 9.10
CA VAL A 53 -28.40 -8.72 9.69
C VAL A 53 -28.51 -9.58 10.93
N ALA A 54 -27.69 -10.63 11.02
CA ALA A 54 -27.49 -11.39 12.24
C ALA A 54 -26.07 -11.08 12.77
N LEU A 55 -25.96 -10.62 14.01
CA LEU A 55 -24.67 -10.36 14.64
C LEU A 55 -24.14 -11.65 15.29
N VAL A 56 -23.09 -12.21 14.68
CA VAL A 56 -22.51 -13.49 15.14
C VAL A 56 -21.46 -13.27 16.23
N GLY A 57 -20.73 -12.16 16.18
CA GLY A 57 -19.69 -11.87 17.16
C GLY A 57 -19.18 -10.44 17.09
N VAL A 58 -18.49 -10.02 18.13
CA VAL A 58 -17.83 -8.71 18.23
C VAL A 58 -16.37 -8.95 18.56
N THR A 59 -15.48 -8.34 17.79
CA THR A 59 -14.05 -8.29 18.12
C THR A 59 -13.79 -7.02 18.92
N PRO A 60 -13.42 -7.09 20.20
CA PRO A 60 -13.11 -5.92 20.99
C PRO A 60 -11.89 -5.20 20.43
N GLU A 61 -11.80 -3.90 20.68
CA GLU A 61 -10.60 -3.11 20.38
C GLU A 61 -9.38 -3.71 21.10
N GLY A 62 -8.28 -3.84 20.39
CA GLY A 62 -7.05 -4.40 20.94
C GLY A 62 -6.15 -5.02 19.90
N TYR A 63 -5.13 -5.72 20.35
CA TYR A 63 -4.22 -6.44 19.46
C TYR A 63 -4.88 -7.70 18.89
N ARG A 64 -4.76 -7.89 17.58
CA ARG A 64 -5.22 -9.12 16.94
C ARG A 64 -4.45 -10.33 17.49
N PRO A 65 -5.12 -11.46 17.75
CA PRO A 65 -4.44 -12.69 18.16
C PRO A 65 -3.38 -13.09 17.12
N LEU A 66 -2.21 -13.54 17.60
CA LEU A 66 -1.09 -13.94 16.73
C LEU A 66 -1.54 -14.90 15.63
N LYS A 67 -2.39 -15.87 15.97
CA LYS A 67 -2.91 -16.86 15.01
C LYS A 67 -3.66 -16.22 13.82
N ALA A 68 -4.31 -15.08 14.03
CA ALA A 68 -5.06 -14.38 12.99
C ALA A 68 -4.18 -13.57 12.03
N VAL A 69 -2.97 -13.21 12.46
CA VAL A 69 -2.03 -12.36 11.68
C VAL A 69 -0.71 -13.07 11.34
N GLN A 70 -0.55 -14.31 11.77
CA GLN A 70 0.70 -15.06 11.68
C GLN A 70 1.24 -15.13 10.25
N ASP A 71 0.39 -15.44 9.28
CA ASP A 71 0.82 -15.61 7.89
C ASP A 71 1.27 -14.26 7.27
N GLN A 72 0.54 -13.20 7.59
CA GLN A 72 0.91 -11.84 7.17
C GLN A 72 2.26 -11.43 7.78
N LEU A 73 2.41 -11.57 9.10
CA LEU A 73 3.65 -11.24 9.81
C LEU A 73 4.83 -12.07 9.30
N ARG A 74 4.60 -13.35 9.03
CA ARG A 74 5.64 -14.23 8.46
C ARG A 74 6.10 -13.74 7.10
N ALA A 75 5.16 -13.34 6.23
CA ALA A 75 5.50 -12.82 4.91
C ALA A 75 6.32 -11.53 5.00
N GLU A 76 5.94 -10.61 5.90
CA GLU A 76 6.66 -9.36 6.15
C GLU A 76 8.06 -9.61 6.69
N ILE A 77 8.22 -10.47 7.70
CA ILE A 77 9.52 -10.83 8.27
C ILE A 77 10.43 -11.49 7.23
N VAL A 78 9.89 -12.39 6.40
CA VAL A 78 10.66 -13.03 5.32
C VAL A 78 11.12 -12.00 4.29
N LYS A 79 10.27 -11.05 3.93
CA LYS A 79 10.61 -9.93 3.04
C LYS A 79 11.74 -9.08 3.62
N ASP A 80 11.64 -8.73 4.90
CA ASP A 80 12.64 -7.94 5.59
C ASP A 80 14.00 -8.65 5.65
N LYS A 81 14.02 -9.92 6.04
CA LYS A 81 15.26 -10.73 6.07
C LYS A 81 15.89 -10.91 4.69
N LYS A 82 15.07 -11.04 3.63
CA LYS A 82 15.57 -11.06 2.25
C LYS A 82 16.24 -9.75 1.88
N ALA A 83 15.60 -8.61 2.21
CA ALA A 83 16.18 -7.30 1.95
C ALA A 83 17.51 -7.08 2.71
N GLU A 84 17.56 -7.44 3.99
CA GLU A 84 18.78 -7.36 4.80
C GLU A 84 19.93 -8.21 4.18
N LYS A 85 19.60 -9.42 3.74
CA LYS A 85 20.59 -10.28 3.08
C LYS A 85 21.09 -9.66 1.78
N ILE A 86 20.21 -9.16 0.91
CA ILE A 86 20.58 -8.52 -0.34
C ILE A 86 21.46 -7.29 -0.07
N MET A 87 21.09 -6.45 0.91
CA MET A 87 21.89 -5.29 1.30
C MET A 87 23.29 -5.68 1.81
N ALA A 88 23.39 -6.77 2.57
CA ALA A 88 24.67 -7.29 3.03
C ALA A 88 25.52 -7.79 1.84
N ASP A 89 24.92 -8.54 0.92
CA ASP A 89 25.60 -9.06 -0.28
C ASP A 89 26.06 -7.89 -1.18
N MET A 90 25.22 -6.87 -1.38
CA MET A 90 25.58 -5.64 -2.11
C MET A 90 26.75 -4.90 -1.46
N LYS A 91 26.72 -4.79 -0.15
CA LYS A 91 27.79 -4.14 0.61
C LYS A 91 29.11 -4.93 0.52
N ALA A 92 29.04 -6.25 0.60
CA ALA A 92 30.21 -7.11 0.48
C ALA A 92 30.82 -7.07 -0.94
N ALA A 93 30.00 -6.88 -1.97
CA ALA A 93 30.45 -6.77 -3.34
C ALA A 93 31.31 -5.52 -3.61
N ASN A 94 31.22 -4.49 -2.75
CA ASN A 94 31.95 -3.20 -2.89
C ASN A 94 31.86 -2.60 -4.31
N ALA A 95 30.69 -2.76 -4.95
CA ALA A 95 30.49 -2.28 -6.31
C ALA A 95 30.50 -0.74 -6.36
N THR A 96 31.18 -0.20 -7.35
CA THR A 96 31.38 1.25 -7.54
C THR A 96 30.66 1.80 -8.76
N SER A 97 29.96 0.94 -9.53
CA SER A 97 29.17 1.34 -10.69
C SER A 97 27.85 0.56 -10.78
N LEU A 98 26.87 1.12 -11.50
CA LEU A 98 25.60 0.43 -11.78
C LEU A 98 25.81 -0.87 -12.56
N ASP A 99 26.79 -0.92 -13.48
CA ASP A 99 27.05 -2.12 -14.27
C ASP A 99 27.52 -3.28 -13.38
N GLN A 100 28.30 -3.00 -12.34
CA GLN A 100 28.70 -4.02 -11.37
C GLN A 100 27.51 -4.53 -10.57
N TYR A 101 26.60 -3.66 -10.15
CA TYR A 101 25.36 -4.07 -9.48
C TYR A 101 24.44 -4.85 -10.42
N LYS A 102 24.34 -4.45 -11.69
CA LYS A 102 23.55 -5.16 -12.70
C LYS A 102 24.05 -6.57 -12.97
N ALA A 103 25.34 -6.83 -12.79
CA ALA A 103 25.94 -8.16 -12.93
C ALA A 103 25.65 -9.10 -11.73
N MET A 104 25.08 -8.59 -10.64
CA MET A 104 24.73 -9.42 -9.49
C MET A 104 23.54 -10.34 -9.80
N PRO A 105 23.52 -11.56 -9.22
CA PRO A 105 22.43 -12.51 -9.44
C PRO A 105 21.06 -11.92 -9.05
N GLY A 106 20.11 -11.97 -9.99
CA GLY A 106 18.74 -11.45 -9.76
C GLY A 106 18.61 -9.93 -9.80
N ALA A 107 19.67 -9.21 -10.19
CA ALA A 107 19.59 -7.78 -10.41
C ALA A 107 18.81 -7.45 -11.68
N VAL A 108 17.98 -6.41 -11.59
CA VAL A 108 17.21 -5.84 -12.71
C VAL A 108 17.60 -4.37 -12.83
N SER A 109 17.74 -3.87 -14.04
CA SER A 109 18.07 -2.48 -14.31
C SER A 109 16.89 -1.80 -15.02
N ASP A 110 16.48 -0.67 -14.51
CA ASP A 110 15.42 0.17 -15.08
C ASP A 110 15.88 1.64 -15.11
N SER A 111 15.20 2.46 -15.89
CA SER A 111 15.47 3.89 -16.02
C SER A 111 14.16 4.67 -15.89
N LEU A 112 14.05 5.48 -14.87
CA LEU A 112 12.92 6.36 -14.63
C LEU A 112 13.20 7.73 -15.26
N LYS A 113 12.41 8.10 -16.28
CA LYS A 113 12.58 9.38 -17.00
C LYS A 113 12.18 10.59 -16.15
N LEU A 114 11.20 10.42 -15.29
CA LEU A 114 10.68 11.48 -14.44
C LEU A 114 10.34 10.94 -13.06
N VAL A 115 10.88 11.58 -12.03
CA VAL A 115 10.56 11.33 -10.63
C VAL A 115 10.18 12.66 -10.00
N THR A 116 8.99 12.73 -9.43
CA THR A 116 8.45 13.94 -8.77
C THR A 116 7.98 13.63 -7.36
N PHE A 117 7.70 14.67 -6.57
CA PHE A 117 7.06 14.50 -5.25
C PHE A 117 5.53 14.32 -5.33
N ALA A 118 4.92 14.64 -6.47
CA ALA A 118 3.47 14.56 -6.63
C ALA A 118 2.94 13.12 -6.56
N ALA A 119 3.77 12.15 -6.96
CA ALA A 119 3.43 10.73 -6.88
C ALA A 119 4.67 9.89 -6.55
N PRO A 120 4.49 8.75 -5.85
CA PRO A 120 5.58 7.81 -5.62
C PRO A 120 6.18 7.33 -6.95
N ALA A 121 7.51 7.20 -7.00
CA ALA A 121 8.19 6.64 -8.17
C ALA A 121 7.70 5.21 -8.46
N TYR A 122 7.19 4.98 -9.66
CA TYR A 122 6.73 3.66 -10.08
C TYR A 122 7.83 2.93 -10.87
N VAL A 123 8.22 1.77 -10.37
CA VAL A 123 9.24 0.91 -11.01
C VAL A 123 8.53 -0.17 -11.81
N SER A 124 8.55 -0.04 -13.13
CA SER A 124 7.78 -0.88 -14.06
C SER A 124 8.15 -2.35 -13.98
N GLU A 125 9.42 -2.66 -13.90
CA GLU A 125 9.95 -4.03 -13.82
C GLU A 125 9.47 -4.77 -12.55
N LEU A 126 9.25 -4.04 -11.46
CA LEU A 126 8.77 -4.60 -10.19
C LEU A 126 7.26 -4.43 -10.00
N ARG A 127 6.60 -3.68 -10.89
CA ARG A 127 5.18 -3.30 -10.78
C ARG A 127 4.84 -2.73 -9.41
N SER A 128 5.74 -1.92 -8.85
CA SER A 128 5.64 -1.39 -7.50
C SER A 128 5.89 0.11 -7.46
N SER A 129 5.13 0.78 -6.61
CA SER A 129 5.41 2.17 -6.23
C SER A 129 6.41 2.20 -5.10
N GLU A 130 7.49 2.95 -5.30
CA GLU A 130 8.66 3.02 -4.42
C GLU A 130 8.90 4.46 -3.92
N PRO A 131 8.23 4.88 -2.84
CA PRO A 131 8.35 6.24 -2.31
C PRO A 131 9.79 6.63 -1.95
N LEU A 132 10.58 5.68 -1.43
CA LEU A 132 11.97 5.93 -1.05
C LEU A 132 12.89 6.21 -2.24
N VAL A 133 12.55 5.69 -3.44
CA VAL A 133 13.26 6.04 -4.68
C VAL A 133 13.07 7.53 -4.99
N GLY A 134 11.84 8.04 -4.90
CA GLY A 134 11.55 9.45 -5.07
C GLY A 134 12.20 10.33 -4.00
N ALA A 135 12.09 9.94 -2.75
CA ALA A 135 12.70 10.65 -1.63
C ALA A 135 14.23 10.75 -1.77
N TYR A 136 14.89 9.67 -2.17
CA TYR A 136 16.33 9.69 -2.41
C TYR A 136 16.70 10.58 -3.60
N ALA A 137 15.98 10.47 -4.71
CA ALA A 137 16.25 11.27 -5.92
C ALA A 137 16.22 12.78 -5.64
N SER A 138 15.38 13.22 -4.69
CA SER A 138 15.28 14.65 -4.33
C SER A 138 16.56 15.23 -3.74
N VAL A 139 17.29 14.44 -2.94
CA VAL A 139 18.50 14.85 -2.21
C VAL A 139 19.79 14.33 -2.84
N ALA A 140 19.68 13.46 -3.86
CA ALA A 140 20.84 12.86 -4.50
C ALA A 140 21.71 13.88 -5.23
N GLU A 141 23.00 13.67 -5.18
CA GLU A 141 23.97 14.37 -6.04
C GLU A 141 23.99 13.74 -7.43
N MET A 142 24.16 14.60 -8.45
CA MET A 142 24.27 14.18 -9.85
C MET A 142 25.42 13.18 -10.05
N ASN A 143 25.16 12.14 -10.81
CA ASN A 143 26.15 11.12 -11.18
C ASN A 143 26.79 10.36 -10.01
N LYS A 144 26.25 10.52 -8.79
CA LYS A 144 26.71 9.80 -7.60
C LYS A 144 25.85 8.58 -7.36
N LEU A 145 26.50 7.46 -7.10
CA LEU A 145 25.83 6.20 -6.77
C LEU A 145 25.29 6.24 -5.34
N SER A 146 24.06 5.77 -5.12
CA SER A 146 23.49 5.65 -3.79
C SER A 146 24.09 4.47 -3.02
N ALA A 147 23.99 4.51 -1.70
CA ALA A 147 24.01 3.28 -0.91
C ALA A 147 22.76 2.43 -1.23
N PRO A 148 22.78 1.11 -0.92
CA PRO A 148 21.59 0.26 -1.05
C PRO A 148 20.43 0.80 -0.20
N ILE A 149 19.25 0.93 -0.81
CA ILE A 149 18.02 1.46 -0.22
C ILE A 149 16.99 0.35 -0.19
N LYS A 150 16.44 0.03 0.99
CA LYS A 150 15.35 -0.93 1.13
C LYS A 150 14.04 -0.26 0.71
N GLY A 151 13.44 -0.71 -0.38
CA GLY A 151 12.13 -0.27 -0.84
C GLY A 151 11.00 -1.25 -0.52
N ASN A 152 9.84 -1.03 -1.15
CA ASN A 152 8.66 -1.87 -0.97
C ASN A 152 8.80 -3.25 -1.62
N ALA A 153 9.30 -3.31 -2.85
CA ALA A 153 9.40 -4.55 -3.63
C ALA A 153 10.84 -5.06 -3.79
N GLY A 154 11.84 -4.29 -3.38
CA GLY A 154 13.23 -4.66 -3.57
C GLY A 154 14.23 -3.81 -2.81
N VAL A 155 15.50 -4.07 -3.07
CA VAL A 155 16.61 -3.22 -2.64
C VAL A 155 17.14 -2.50 -3.88
N PHE A 156 17.30 -1.20 -3.78
CA PHE A 156 17.64 -0.33 -4.90
C PHE A 156 19.01 0.31 -4.70
N VAL A 157 19.75 0.44 -5.79
CA VAL A 157 20.88 1.35 -5.93
C VAL A 157 20.57 2.29 -7.07
N LEU A 158 20.70 3.58 -6.84
CA LEU A 158 20.26 4.63 -7.74
C LEU A 158 21.42 5.52 -8.14
N GLN A 159 21.39 6.02 -9.37
CA GLN A 159 22.25 7.06 -9.86
C GLN A 159 21.42 8.06 -10.66
N MET A 160 21.48 9.33 -10.29
CA MET A 160 20.73 10.39 -10.94
C MET A 160 21.53 11.01 -12.08
N TYR A 161 20.96 11.08 -13.26
CA TYR A 161 21.59 11.63 -14.46
C TYR A 161 21.04 13.01 -14.87
N GLY A 162 19.87 13.39 -14.37
CA GLY A 162 19.22 14.66 -14.66
C GLY A 162 18.49 15.22 -13.45
N LYS A 163 18.46 16.53 -13.32
CA LYS A 163 17.68 17.24 -12.31
C LYS A 163 17.24 18.57 -12.89
N ASP A 164 15.94 18.68 -13.12
CA ASP A 164 15.34 19.92 -13.59
C ASP A 164 14.72 20.67 -12.41
N LYS A 165 14.96 21.97 -12.33
CA LYS A 165 14.23 22.87 -11.46
C LYS A 165 13.03 23.41 -12.23
N LEU A 166 11.83 23.19 -11.71
CA LEU A 166 10.70 24.02 -12.14
C LEU A 166 11.03 25.47 -11.79
N SER A 167 10.70 26.42 -12.68
CA SER A 167 10.97 27.82 -12.43
C SER A 167 10.32 28.28 -11.13
N ASP A 168 11.09 28.95 -10.29
CA ASP A 168 10.63 29.48 -9.00
C ASP A 168 9.69 30.71 -9.16
N THR A 169 9.36 31.11 -10.40
CA THR A 169 8.45 32.23 -10.68
C THR A 169 7.01 31.76 -10.72
N PHE A 170 6.30 32.02 -9.63
CA PHE A 170 4.84 31.91 -9.61
C PHE A 170 4.23 32.81 -10.69
N ASN A 171 3.50 32.21 -11.62
CA ASN A 171 2.73 32.95 -12.63
C ASN A 171 1.24 32.70 -12.39
N ALA A 172 0.56 33.71 -11.84
CA ALA A 172 -0.87 33.62 -11.51
C ALA A 172 -1.77 33.25 -12.70
N LYS A 173 -1.33 33.53 -13.94
CA LYS A 173 -2.08 33.21 -15.15
C LYS A 173 -2.02 31.73 -15.54
N ASP A 174 -1.02 31.00 -15.10
CA ASP A 174 -0.86 29.57 -15.41
C ASP A 174 -1.61 28.69 -14.40
N GLU A 175 -2.04 29.27 -13.26
CA GLU A 175 -2.79 28.58 -12.19
C GLU A 175 -4.32 28.76 -12.33
N GLU A 176 -4.79 29.68 -13.18
CA GLU A 176 -6.23 29.96 -13.42
C GLU A 176 -6.80 29.21 -14.65
N ALA A 177 -6.05 28.29 -15.28
CA ALA A 177 -6.45 27.58 -16.51
C ALA A 177 -7.00 26.18 -16.27
#